data_ec4be28988d8c183ec8fdcc7fb883dad
#
_entry.id   ec4be28988d8c183ec8fdcc7fb883dad
#
_cell.length_a   1.000
_cell.length_b   1.000
_cell.length_c   1.000
_cell.angle_alpha   90.00
_cell.angle_beta   90.00
_cell.angle_gamma   90.00
#
_symmetry.space_group_name_H-M   'P 1'
#
loop_
_entity.id
_entity.type
_entity.pdbx_description
1 polymer ?
#
loop_
_entity_poly.entity_id
_entity_poly.type
_entity_poly.pdbx_seq_one_letter_code
_entity_poly.pdbx_strand_id
1 'polypeptide(L)'
;MVEITIEIPRGSFLKRGSNGHIDFVSPLPCPYNYGSVHSHIGGDGDYLDAVVLGPRLAAGTRIEVPAWGAVGLSERYMYDDKLICAAEPLSQRQRQGVLRFFHTYAFCKGLLNVFRGQAGKSRCEGWGEAGAAIDRAVPVGEVAIAPKIGF
;
A
#
# COMPACT_ATOMS: atom_id res chain seq x y z
N MET A 1 -3.55 3.06 -16.40
CA MET A 1 -4.15 1.83 -15.83
C MET A 1 -3.08 1.02 -15.13
N VAL A 2 -3.39 0.53 -13.95
CA VAL A 2 -2.48 -0.28 -13.13
C VAL A 2 -3.16 -1.62 -12.86
N GLU A 3 -2.43 -2.73 -13.03
CA GLU A 3 -2.91 -4.06 -12.65
C GLU A 3 -2.62 -4.29 -11.17
N ILE A 4 -3.65 -4.62 -10.40
CA ILE A 4 -3.58 -4.83 -8.97
C ILE A 4 -4.12 -6.21 -8.63
N THR A 5 -3.40 -6.94 -7.77
CA THR A 5 -3.89 -8.17 -7.16
C THR A 5 -4.39 -7.84 -5.76
N ILE A 6 -5.66 -8.12 -5.49
CA ILE A 6 -6.27 -7.87 -4.19
C ILE A 6 -5.79 -8.91 -3.17
N GLU A 7 -5.28 -8.44 -2.06
CA GLU A 7 -4.78 -9.27 -0.96
C GLU A 7 -5.69 -9.20 0.26
N ILE A 8 -6.22 -8.00 0.55
CA ILE A 8 -7.12 -7.76 1.68
C ILE A 8 -8.43 -7.20 1.13
N PRO A 9 -9.53 -7.96 1.17
CA PRO A 9 -10.85 -7.45 0.85
C PRO A 9 -11.26 -6.29 1.76
N ARG A 10 -12.05 -5.37 1.25
CA ARG A 10 -12.63 -4.28 2.03
C ARG A 10 -13.31 -4.80 3.30
N GLY A 11 -12.99 -4.19 4.43
CA GLY A 11 -13.54 -4.56 5.74
C GLY A 11 -12.82 -5.72 6.44
N SER A 12 -11.76 -6.26 5.86
CA SER A 12 -10.97 -7.32 6.46
C SER A 12 -9.84 -6.76 7.35
N PHE A 13 -9.47 -7.54 8.37
CA PHE A 13 -8.34 -7.25 9.27
C PHE A 13 -7.07 -8.01 8.88
N LEU A 14 -7.17 -9.03 8.02
CA LEU A 14 -6.11 -10.01 7.81
C LEU A 14 -5.47 -9.83 6.44
N LYS A 15 -4.16 -9.65 6.42
CA LYS A 15 -3.33 -9.80 5.21
C LYS A 15 -2.78 -11.22 5.17
N ARG A 16 -3.07 -11.93 4.09
CA ARG A 16 -2.48 -13.24 3.79
C ARG A 16 -1.39 -13.07 2.75
N GLY A 17 -0.23 -13.67 3.01
CA GLY A 17 0.84 -13.73 2.03
C GLY A 17 0.52 -14.66 0.86
N SER A 18 1.40 -14.67 -0.13
CA SER A 18 1.30 -15.51 -1.33
C SER A 18 1.24 -17.01 -1.03
N ASN A 19 1.71 -17.43 0.14
CA ASN A 19 1.68 -18.81 0.64
C ASN A 19 0.40 -19.16 1.42
N GLY A 20 -0.59 -18.25 1.49
CA GLY A 20 -1.83 -18.44 2.23
C GLY A 20 -1.74 -18.27 3.75
N HIS A 21 -0.54 -18.08 4.30
CA HIS A 21 -0.37 -17.80 5.73
C HIS A 21 -0.70 -16.35 6.07
N ILE A 22 -1.09 -16.09 7.32
CA ILE A 22 -1.38 -14.75 7.81
C ILE A 22 -0.07 -14.04 8.07
N ASP A 23 0.27 -13.04 7.23
CA ASP A 23 1.47 -12.23 7.38
C ASP A 23 1.27 -11.06 8.34
N PHE A 24 0.05 -10.54 8.39
CA PHE A 24 -0.23 -9.32 9.14
C PHE A 24 -1.69 -9.24 9.57
N VAL A 25 -1.90 -8.76 10.81
CA VAL A 25 -3.22 -8.39 11.32
C VAL A 25 -3.24 -6.86 11.46
N SER A 26 -4.11 -6.21 10.69
CA SER A 26 -4.26 -4.76 10.79
C SER A 26 -4.91 -4.38 12.12
N PRO A 27 -4.45 -3.31 12.80
CA PRO A 27 -5.11 -2.80 14.00
C PRO A 27 -6.50 -2.22 13.73
N LEU A 28 -6.79 -1.90 12.47
CA LEU A 28 -8.07 -1.34 12.02
C LEU A 28 -8.62 -2.14 10.83
N PRO A 29 -9.94 -2.33 10.72
CA PRO A 29 -10.51 -2.87 9.50
C PRO A 29 -10.21 -1.91 8.35
N CYS A 30 -9.68 -2.43 7.24
CA CYS A 30 -9.43 -1.60 6.08
C CYS A 30 -10.76 -1.25 5.38
N PRO A 31 -11.15 0.03 5.30
CA PRO A 31 -12.42 0.41 4.66
C PRO A 31 -12.35 0.38 3.13
N TYR A 32 -11.22 -0.09 2.58
CA TYR A 32 -10.94 -0.20 1.15
C TYR A 32 -10.41 -1.60 0.83
N ASN A 33 -10.48 -1.99 -0.44
CA ASN A 33 -9.71 -3.14 -0.89
C ASN A 33 -8.23 -2.75 -0.92
N TYR A 34 -7.37 -3.67 -0.52
CA TYR A 34 -5.93 -3.46 -0.46
C TYR A 34 -5.23 -4.55 -1.26
N GLY A 35 -4.24 -4.17 -2.03
CA GLY A 35 -3.52 -5.13 -2.86
C GLY A 35 -2.14 -4.62 -3.24
N SER A 36 -1.57 -5.28 -4.22
CA SER A 36 -0.22 -4.98 -4.69
C SER A 36 -0.12 -4.96 -6.21
N VAL A 37 0.79 -4.14 -6.69
CA VAL A 37 1.15 -3.99 -8.10
C VAL A 37 2.40 -4.85 -8.35
N HIS A 38 2.23 -6.04 -8.91
CA HIS A 38 3.32 -6.99 -9.09
C HIS A 38 4.36 -6.58 -10.13
N SER A 39 4.09 -5.56 -10.92
CA SER A 39 5.03 -5.02 -11.91
C SER A 39 6.07 -4.06 -11.34
N HIS A 40 5.91 -3.62 -10.08
CA HIS A 40 6.79 -2.63 -9.45
C HIS A 40 7.14 -3.01 -8.02
N ILE A 41 8.36 -2.67 -7.61
CA ILE A 41 8.84 -2.82 -6.24
C ILE A 41 8.86 -1.45 -5.59
N GLY A 42 8.24 -1.33 -4.43
CA GLY A 42 8.24 -0.11 -3.63
C GLY A 42 9.55 0.13 -2.87
N GLY A 43 9.63 1.28 -2.20
CA GLY A 43 10.83 1.69 -1.45
C GLY A 43 11.18 0.83 -0.24
N ASP A 44 10.25 0.00 0.23
CA ASP A 44 10.44 -0.98 1.31
C ASP A 44 10.98 -2.34 0.84
N GLY A 45 11.13 -2.55 -0.47
CA GLY A 45 11.61 -3.79 -1.06
C GLY A 45 10.54 -4.81 -1.41
N ASP A 46 9.29 -4.55 -1.05
CA ASP A 46 8.12 -5.36 -1.41
C ASP A 46 7.42 -4.79 -2.66
N TYR A 47 6.45 -5.52 -3.22
CA TYR A 47 5.62 -4.99 -4.30
C TYR A 47 4.95 -3.68 -3.91
N LEU A 48 4.82 -2.78 -4.87
CA LEU A 48 4.17 -1.48 -4.65
C LEU A 48 2.72 -1.69 -4.22
N ASP A 49 2.37 -1.18 -3.06
CA ASP A 49 1.04 -1.31 -2.49
C ASP A 49 0.01 -0.42 -3.17
N ALA A 50 -1.21 -0.88 -3.21
CA ALA A 50 -2.33 -0.15 -3.77
C ALA A 50 -3.61 -0.31 -2.96
N VAL A 51 -4.37 0.75 -2.89
CA VAL A 51 -5.70 0.82 -2.28
C VAL A 51 -6.71 1.03 -3.38
N VAL A 52 -7.75 0.21 -3.42
CA VAL A 52 -8.81 0.29 -4.43
C VAL A 52 -10.13 0.62 -3.76
N LEU A 53 -10.64 1.80 -4.09
CA LEU A 53 -11.96 2.24 -3.63
C LEU A 53 -13.05 1.55 -4.46
N GLY A 54 -14.18 1.29 -3.82
CA GLY A 54 -15.33 0.69 -4.48
C GLY A 54 -15.87 -0.52 -3.70
N PRO A 55 -16.68 -1.37 -4.37
CA PRO A 55 -17.26 -2.53 -3.72
C PRO A 55 -16.19 -3.53 -3.28
N ARG A 56 -16.54 -4.37 -2.30
CA ARG A 56 -15.65 -5.42 -1.79
C ARG A 56 -15.27 -6.39 -2.90
N LEU A 57 -13.97 -6.62 -3.06
CA LEU A 57 -13.39 -7.59 -3.98
C LEU A 57 -12.79 -8.76 -3.20
N ALA A 58 -12.91 -9.96 -3.72
CA ALA A 58 -12.33 -11.14 -3.10
C ALA A 58 -10.80 -11.12 -3.18
N ALA A 59 -10.13 -11.71 -2.18
CA ALA A 59 -8.70 -11.93 -2.22
C ALA A 59 -8.31 -12.78 -3.44
N GLY A 60 -7.22 -12.42 -4.10
CA GLY A 60 -6.75 -13.04 -5.34
C GLY A 60 -7.34 -12.44 -6.62
N THR A 61 -8.32 -11.54 -6.52
CA THR A 61 -8.87 -10.83 -7.68
C THR A 61 -7.81 -9.96 -8.32
N ARG A 62 -7.67 -10.05 -9.64
CA ARG A 62 -6.82 -9.16 -10.45
C ARG A 62 -7.70 -8.18 -11.20
N ILE A 63 -7.37 -6.91 -11.10
CA ILE A 63 -8.10 -5.83 -11.76
C ILE A 63 -7.15 -4.81 -12.38
N GLU A 64 -7.58 -4.18 -13.45
CA GLU A 64 -6.93 -3.01 -14.02
C GLU A 64 -7.79 -1.77 -13.74
N VAL A 65 -7.19 -0.80 -13.05
CA VAL A 65 -7.88 0.45 -12.67
C VAL A 65 -6.93 1.64 -12.77
N PRO A 66 -7.45 2.85 -13.01
CA PRO A 66 -6.63 4.05 -12.96
C PRO A 66 -6.16 4.36 -11.54
N ALA A 67 -4.93 4.83 -11.40
CA ALA A 67 -4.41 5.42 -10.17
C ALA A 67 -4.60 6.94 -10.19
N TRP A 68 -5.23 7.48 -9.16
CA TRP A 68 -5.60 8.90 -9.08
C TRP A 68 -4.71 9.71 -8.14
N GLY A 69 -3.86 9.04 -7.38
CA GLY A 69 -2.93 9.64 -6.46
C GLY A 69 -2.18 8.60 -5.67
N ALA A 70 -1.42 9.05 -4.68
CA ALA A 70 -0.73 8.19 -3.76
C ALA A 70 -0.72 8.81 -2.37
N VAL A 71 -0.67 7.96 -1.35
CA VAL A 71 -0.40 8.39 0.01
C VAL A 71 1.01 7.92 0.38
N GLY A 72 1.85 8.89 0.75
CA GLY A 72 3.20 8.62 1.23
C GLY A 72 3.16 8.21 2.70
N LEU A 73 3.71 7.04 2.99
CA LEU A 73 4.01 6.61 4.34
C LEU A 73 5.53 6.49 4.48
N SER A 74 6.05 6.78 5.65
CA SER A 74 7.44 6.51 5.98
C SER A 74 7.52 5.71 7.26
N GLU A 75 8.35 4.68 7.25
CA GLU A 75 8.62 3.84 8.39
C GLU A 75 10.10 3.51 8.44
N ARG A 76 10.76 3.82 9.55
CA ARG A 76 12.19 3.51 9.78
C ARG A 76 13.10 4.00 8.64
N TYR A 77 12.88 5.22 8.15
CA TYR A 77 13.64 5.84 7.05
C TYR A 77 13.38 5.23 5.65
N MET A 78 12.40 4.32 5.52
CA MET A 78 11.97 3.79 4.23
C MET A 78 10.64 4.42 3.82
N TYR A 79 10.53 4.76 2.54
CA TYR A 79 9.27 5.21 1.95
C TYR A 79 8.41 4.01 1.56
N ASP A 80 7.15 4.07 1.95
CA ASP A 80 6.16 3.07 1.64
C ASP A 80 4.94 3.77 1.04
N ASP A 81 5.00 4.04 -0.25
CA ASP A 81 3.93 4.70 -0.98
C ASP A 81 2.77 3.72 -1.23
N LYS A 82 1.54 4.21 -1.09
CA LYS A 82 0.32 3.48 -1.41
C LYS A 82 -0.37 4.16 -2.57
N LEU A 83 -0.50 3.49 -3.72
CA LEU A 83 -1.31 4.01 -4.83
C LEU A 83 -2.79 4.02 -4.44
N ILE A 84 -3.49 5.07 -4.81
CA ILE A 84 -4.92 5.19 -4.57
C ILE A 84 -5.64 5.10 -5.91
N CYS A 85 -6.40 4.03 -6.06
CA CYS A 85 -7.01 3.62 -7.31
C CYS A 85 -8.53 3.52 -7.18
N ALA A 86 -9.23 3.79 -8.26
CA ALA A 86 -10.67 3.64 -8.37
C ALA A 86 -11.06 3.62 -9.85
N ALA A 87 -12.22 3.04 -10.18
CA ALA A 87 -12.76 3.05 -11.54
C ALA A 87 -13.06 4.48 -12.05
N GLU A 88 -13.48 5.34 -11.15
CA GLU A 88 -13.84 6.74 -11.44
C GLU A 88 -12.94 7.73 -10.69
N PRO A 89 -12.80 8.98 -11.17
CA PRO A 89 -12.02 9.99 -10.46
C PRO A 89 -12.50 10.19 -9.03
N LEU A 90 -11.55 10.38 -8.12
CA LEU A 90 -11.87 10.56 -6.71
C LEU A 90 -12.42 11.95 -6.41
N SER A 91 -13.52 12.01 -5.66
CA SER A 91 -14.00 13.24 -5.07
C SER A 91 -13.04 13.72 -3.97
N GLN A 92 -13.10 15.01 -3.64
CA GLN A 92 -12.31 15.56 -2.53
C GLN A 92 -12.66 14.89 -1.19
N ARG A 93 -13.92 14.54 -0.99
CA ARG A 93 -14.39 13.81 0.18
C ARG A 93 -13.74 12.43 0.30
N GLN A 94 -13.62 11.71 -0.82
CA GLN A 94 -12.94 10.41 -0.88
C GLN A 94 -11.45 10.55 -0.57
N ARG A 95 -10.77 11.56 -1.13
CA ARG A 95 -9.35 11.85 -0.84
C ARG A 95 -9.13 12.14 0.64
N GLN A 96 -9.97 12.97 1.24
CA GLN A 96 -9.90 13.28 2.67
C GLN A 96 -10.14 12.05 3.54
N GLY A 97 -11.10 11.20 3.16
CA GLY A 97 -11.36 9.93 3.86
C GLY A 97 -10.17 8.99 3.84
N VAL A 98 -9.52 8.85 2.69
CA VAL A 98 -8.29 8.04 2.54
C VAL A 98 -7.16 8.59 3.41
N LEU A 99 -6.90 9.89 3.36
CA LEU A 99 -5.88 10.53 4.17
C LEU A 99 -6.14 10.35 5.66
N ARG A 100 -7.38 10.55 6.09
CA ARG A 100 -7.77 10.36 7.50
C ARG A 100 -7.54 8.92 7.96
N PHE A 101 -7.87 7.96 7.12
CA PHE A 101 -7.61 6.55 7.40
C PHE A 101 -6.12 6.28 7.60
N PHE A 102 -5.26 6.74 6.68
CA PHE A 102 -3.82 6.50 6.78
C PHE A 102 -3.14 7.27 7.91
N HIS A 103 -3.61 8.46 8.25
CA HIS A 103 -3.13 9.16 9.46
C HIS A 103 -3.46 8.36 10.72
N THR A 104 -4.68 7.86 10.83
CA THR A 104 -5.10 7.01 11.97
C THR A 104 -4.34 5.69 11.98
N TYR A 105 -4.17 5.06 10.82
CA TYR A 105 -3.41 3.83 10.68
C TYR A 105 -1.94 4.00 11.13
N ALA A 106 -1.27 5.05 10.66
CA ALA A 106 0.11 5.36 11.04
C ALA A 106 0.25 5.61 12.54
N PHE A 107 -0.72 6.31 13.14
CA PHE A 107 -0.77 6.54 14.58
C PHE A 107 -0.92 5.23 15.37
N CYS A 108 -1.87 4.37 14.98
CA CYS A 108 -2.08 3.06 15.64
C CYS A 108 -0.85 2.15 15.50
N LYS A 109 -0.24 2.13 14.31
CA LYS A 109 0.99 1.37 14.06
C LYS A 109 2.15 1.87 14.92
N GLY A 110 2.28 3.19 15.08
CA GLY A 110 3.26 3.81 15.96
C GLY A 110 3.09 3.38 17.42
N LEU A 111 1.86 3.33 17.92
CA LEU A 111 1.55 2.84 19.26
C LEU A 111 1.93 1.36 19.43
N LEU A 112 1.59 0.52 18.48
CA LEU A 112 1.96 -0.91 18.50
C LEU A 112 3.48 -1.10 18.51
N ASN A 113 4.21 -0.30 17.76
CA ASN A 113 5.68 -0.34 17.74
C ASN A 113 6.27 0.03 19.10
N VAL A 114 5.70 1.00 19.80
CA VAL A 114 6.11 1.36 21.16
C VAL A 114 5.89 0.20 22.11
N PHE A 115 4.73 -0.46 22.07
CA PHE A 115 4.43 -1.63 22.92
C PHE A 115 5.33 -2.84 22.62
N ARG A 116 5.84 -2.96 21.40
CA ARG A 116 6.76 -4.03 21.00
C ARG A 116 8.23 -3.70 21.25
N GLY A 117 8.53 -2.55 21.85
CA GLY A 117 9.90 -2.08 22.07
C GLY A 117 10.64 -1.69 20.79
N GLN A 118 9.92 -1.55 19.68
CA GLN A 118 10.48 -1.12 18.39
C GLN A 118 10.20 0.38 18.23
N ALA A 119 11.16 1.20 18.60
CA ALA A 119 11.07 2.65 18.43
C ALA A 119 11.27 3.04 16.94
N GLY A 120 10.30 2.73 16.10
CA GLY A 120 10.22 3.20 14.72
C GLY A 120 9.09 4.21 14.58
N LYS A 121 9.36 5.39 14.02
CA LYS A 121 8.35 6.38 13.72
C LYS A 121 7.66 6.02 12.42
N SER A 122 6.38 5.61 12.50
CA SER A 122 5.51 5.54 11.33
C SER A 122 4.85 6.91 11.13
N ARG A 123 4.93 7.43 9.91
CA ARG A 123 4.42 8.75 9.58
C ARG A 123 3.65 8.71 8.26
N CYS A 124 2.52 9.40 8.21
CA CYS A 124 1.83 9.69 6.96
C CYS A 124 2.33 11.03 6.41
N GLU A 125 2.97 11.01 5.24
CA GLU A 125 3.54 12.21 4.60
C GLU A 125 2.51 12.99 3.80
N GLY A 126 1.33 12.44 3.56
CA GLY A 126 0.24 13.10 2.87
C GLY A 126 -0.03 12.58 1.46
N TRP A 127 -0.79 13.35 0.70
CA TRP A 127 -1.22 13.02 -0.65
C TRP A 127 -0.19 13.47 -1.68
N GLY A 128 0.11 12.60 -2.64
CA GLY A 128 1.00 12.89 -3.76
C GLY A 128 0.44 12.40 -5.09
N GLU A 129 1.19 12.68 -6.15
CA GLU A 129 0.85 12.24 -7.50
C GLU A 129 1.14 10.75 -7.69
N ALA A 130 0.20 10.04 -8.35
CA ALA A 130 0.35 8.62 -8.65
C ALA A 130 1.58 8.36 -9.52
N GLY A 131 1.82 9.18 -10.55
CA GLY A 131 2.98 9.06 -11.43
C GLY A 131 4.30 9.17 -10.67
N ALA A 132 4.39 10.10 -9.72
CA ALA A 132 5.60 10.26 -8.90
C ALA A 132 5.87 9.03 -8.02
N ALA A 133 4.82 8.40 -7.46
CA ALA A 133 4.96 7.18 -6.68
C ALA A 133 5.41 5.99 -7.55
N ILE A 134 4.85 5.87 -8.75
CA ILE A 134 5.26 4.83 -9.70
C ILE A 134 6.70 5.04 -10.15
N ASP A 135 7.11 6.28 -10.40
CA ASP A 135 8.48 6.61 -10.81
C ASP A 135 9.53 6.31 -9.72
N ARG A 136 9.14 6.44 -8.44
CA ARG A 136 9.99 6.04 -7.31
C ARG A 136 10.09 4.53 -7.14
N ALA A 137 9.09 3.79 -7.60
CA ALA A 137 9.10 2.33 -7.58
C ALA A 137 9.98 1.80 -8.71
N VAL A 138 10.57 0.62 -8.50
CA VAL A 138 11.45 -0.01 -9.49
C VAL A 138 10.66 -1.07 -10.26
N PRO A 139 10.62 -1.03 -11.60
CA PRO A 139 10.03 -2.11 -12.39
C PRO A 139 10.68 -3.46 -12.08
N VAL A 140 9.89 -4.50 -11.92
CA VAL A 140 10.39 -5.85 -11.58
C VAL A 140 11.41 -6.36 -12.61
N GLY A 141 11.23 -6.04 -13.89
CA GLY A 141 12.17 -6.41 -14.95
C GLY A 141 13.56 -5.78 -14.78
N GLU A 142 13.66 -4.58 -14.24
CA GLU A 142 14.93 -3.90 -13.98
C GLU A 142 15.62 -4.47 -12.74
N VAL A 143 14.87 -4.85 -11.73
CA VAL A 143 15.41 -5.52 -10.53
C VAL A 143 16.05 -6.86 -10.90
N ALA A 144 15.47 -7.60 -11.84
CA ALA A 144 16.01 -8.88 -12.29
C ALA A 144 17.30 -8.73 -13.10
N ILE A 145 17.55 -7.58 -13.70
CA ILE A 145 18.71 -7.27 -14.51
C ILE A 145 19.83 -6.60 -13.68
N ALA A 146 19.49 -5.98 -12.57
CA ALA A 146 20.48 -5.39 -11.68
C ALA A 146 21.45 -6.48 -11.19
N PRO A 147 22.78 -6.31 -11.40
CA PRO A 147 23.73 -7.31 -10.94
C PRO A 147 23.59 -7.43 -9.42
N LYS A 148 23.38 -8.66 -8.96
CA LYS A 148 23.49 -8.94 -7.55
C LYS A 148 24.88 -8.54 -7.11
N ILE A 149 25.00 -7.46 -6.38
CA ILE A 149 26.25 -7.13 -5.73
C ILE A 149 26.41 -8.22 -4.67
N GLY A 150 27.21 -9.21 -5.02
CA GLY A 150 27.60 -10.24 -4.07
C GLY A 150 28.49 -9.60 -3.00
N PHE A 151 28.08 -9.72 -1.78
CA PHE A 151 28.94 -9.45 -0.65
C PHE A 151 29.79 -10.66 -0.34
#